data_0347017dc69b63f664c7a03d36be3d25
#
_entry.id   0347017dc69b63f664c7a03d36be3d25
#
_cell.length_a   1.000
_cell.length_b   1.000
_cell.length_c   1.000
_cell.angle_alpha   90.00
_cell.angle_beta   90.00
_cell.angle_gamma   90.00
#
_symmetry.space_group_name_H-M   'P 1'
#
loop_
_entity.id
_entity.type
_entity.pdbx_description
1 polymer ?
#
loop_
_entity_poly.entity_id
_entity_poly.type
_entity_poly.pdbx_seq_one_letter_code
_entity_poly.pdbx_strand_id
1 'polypeptide(L)'
;MSLAVPRLKTSRHRASTFSRETAMSNKTVAKEGNNRPASSHPGSESSMDDSVSVEPTVGWHCTHSFYRFDRSKLAQLTNAEQSAGLAAFKEALNEESALSPTRLQKWIVPGHKADFAVMAFDQSPHVVDGIHQRLLAGPLGVALESTYSFVGLTEVSEYLPTAEQFAAKLVKQGEDPESASYKARVKGYAAREPAMQKARLEPDFPPWPCACFYPMNKKRKVGENWFTLPFSERSRLMAEHGASGMKFGGRVSQLITVSVGLDDWEWGVTLWARRPEFLKEIVYTMR
;
A
#
# COMPACT_ATOMS: atom_id res chain seq x y z
N MET A 1 -34.16 7.53 33.87
CA MET A 1 -33.36 8.62 33.24
C MET A 1 -33.23 8.31 31.78
N SER A 2 -33.98 9.04 30.95
CA SER A 2 -34.07 8.83 29.49
C SER A 2 -33.04 9.73 28.84
N LEU A 3 -32.09 9.15 28.04
CA LEU A 3 -31.15 9.89 27.26
C LEU A 3 -31.68 10.02 25.83
N ALA A 4 -32.02 11.24 25.42
CA ALA A 4 -32.48 11.58 24.09
C ALA A 4 -31.25 11.68 23.14
N VAL A 5 -31.34 10.98 21.98
CA VAL A 5 -30.37 11.04 20.90
C VAL A 5 -30.80 12.13 19.92
N PRO A 6 -29.92 13.06 19.50
CA PRO A 6 -30.27 14.08 18.52
C PRO A 6 -30.36 13.52 17.10
N ARG A 7 -31.44 13.83 16.39
CA ARG A 7 -31.62 13.53 14.96
C ARG A 7 -30.83 14.47 14.10
N LEU A 8 -29.98 13.91 13.22
CA LEU A 8 -29.31 14.63 12.15
C LEU A 8 -30.31 15.00 11.04
N LYS A 9 -30.36 16.29 10.67
CA LYS A 9 -31.15 16.81 9.56
C LYS A 9 -30.41 16.52 8.23
N THR A 10 -31.08 15.81 7.33
CA THR A 10 -30.64 15.62 5.95
C THR A 10 -30.93 16.89 5.14
N SER A 11 -29.91 17.57 4.62
CA SER A 11 -30.07 18.65 3.65
C SER A 11 -30.08 18.08 2.22
N ARG A 12 -31.18 18.29 1.51
CA ARG A 12 -31.30 18.01 0.07
C ARG A 12 -30.58 19.11 -0.71
N HIS A 13 -29.55 18.75 -1.47
CA HIS A 13 -28.99 19.66 -2.48
C HIS A 13 -29.76 19.54 -3.79
N ARG A 14 -30.22 20.72 -4.27
CA ARG A 14 -30.82 20.92 -5.58
C ARG A 14 -29.74 20.82 -6.67
N ALA A 15 -30.07 20.07 -7.72
CA ALA A 15 -29.31 20.11 -8.97
C ALA A 15 -29.55 21.45 -9.69
N SER A 16 -28.48 22.15 -10.07
CA SER A 16 -28.51 23.28 -10.97
C SER A 16 -27.95 22.86 -12.34
N THR A 17 -28.80 23.00 -13.34
CA THR A 17 -28.50 22.89 -14.77
C THR A 17 -27.57 24.03 -15.19
N PHE A 18 -26.44 23.70 -15.81
CA PHE A 18 -25.59 24.68 -16.50
C PHE A 18 -25.80 24.58 -18.02
N SER A 19 -26.32 25.68 -18.60
CA SER A 19 -26.42 25.89 -20.04
C SER A 19 -25.05 26.31 -20.61
N ARG A 20 -24.75 25.79 -21.79
CA ARG A 20 -23.63 26.20 -22.65
C ARG A 20 -23.90 27.60 -23.21
N GLU A 21 -22.87 28.44 -23.21
CA GLU A 21 -22.67 29.40 -24.29
C GLU A 21 -21.17 29.67 -24.55
N THR A 22 -20.89 29.75 -25.82
CA THR A 22 -19.61 29.81 -26.51
C THR A 22 -19.12 31.28 -26.59
N ALA A 23 -17.85 31.57 -26.38
CA ALA A 23 -17.18 32.67 -27.10
C ALA A 23 -15.64 32.45 -27.13
N MET A 24 -15.10 32.32 -28.32
CA MET A 24 -13.69 32.35 -28.65
C MET A 24 -13.13 33.78 -28.47
N SER A 25 -11.98 33.91 -27.81
CA SER A 25 -11.06 35.03 -28.01
C SER A 25 -9.62 34.53 -27.91
N ASN A 26 -8.95 34.51 -29.05
CA ASN A 26 -7.51 34.35 -29.17
C ASN A 26 -6.79 35.56 -28.58
N LYS A 27 -5.99 35.38 -27.53
CA LYS A 27 -4.88 36.26 -27.19
C LYS A 27 -3.63 35.38 -26.94
N THR A 28 -2.68 35.58 -27.84
CA THR A 28 -1.31 35.05 -27.74
C THR A 28 -0.64 35.67 -26.51
N VAL A 29 -0.35 34.81 -25.52
CA VAL A 29 0.48 35.17 -24.37
C VAL A 29 1.81 34.43 -24.50
N ALA A 30 2.90 35.19 -24.45
CA ALA A 30 4.27 34.74 -24.51
C ALA A 30 4.55 33.62 -23.48
N LYS A 31 5.23 32.56 -23.93
CA LYS A 31 5.75 31.51 -23.06
C LYS A 31 6.92 32.04 -22.25
N GLU A 32 6.68 32.38 -20.98
CA GLU A 32 7.74 32.34 -19.98
C GLU A 32 8.02 30.90 -19.61
N GLY A 33 9.27 30.49 -19.80
CA GLY A 33 9.72 29.14 -19.52
C GLY A 33 9.66 28.82 -18.02
N ASN A 34 8.69 28.02 -17.66
CA ASN A 34 8.57 27.48 -16.30
C ASN A 34 9.54 26.29 -16.17
N ASN A 35 10.77 26.60 -15.76
CA ASN A 35 11.81 25.62 -15.47
C ASN A 35 11.49 24.93 -14.14
N ARG A 36 10.48 24.04 -14.14
CA ARG A 36 10.32 23.06 -13.07
C ARG A 36 11.39 21.99 -13.27
N PRO A 37 12.26 21.72 -12.28
CA PRO A 37 13.11 20.56 -12.36
C PRO A 37 12.21 19.32 -12.42
N ALA A 38 12.37 18.52 -13.47
CA ALA A 38 11.74 17.22 -13.57
C ALA A 38 12.08 16.44 -12.30
N SER A 39 11.07 15.91 -11.61
CA SER A 39 11.27 14.97 -10.52
C SER A 39 11.79 13.67 -11.16
N SER A 40 13.11 13.55 -11.25
CA SER A 40 13.74 12.31 -11.63
C SER A 40 13.52 11.31 -10.50
N HIS A 41 12.56 10.41 -10.66
CA HIS A 41 12.51 9.20 -9.85
C HIS A 41 13.77 8.40 -10.20
N PRO A 42 14.63 8.05 -9.22
CA PRO A 42 15.76 7.17 -9.48
C PRO A 42 15.21 5.78 -9.77
N GLY A 43 15.19 5.39 -11.02
CA GLY A 43 14.68 4.11 -11.51
C GLY A 43 14.03 4.16 -12.89
N SER A 44 13.86 5.34 -13.52
CA SER A 44 13.10 5.51 -14.76
C SER A 44 13.93 5.77 -16.02
N GLU A 45 15.19 5.36 -16.07
CA GLU A 45 15.95 5.33 -17.34
C GLU A 45 16.04 3.93 -17.96
N SER A 46 15.20 2.98 -17.57
CA SER A 46 14.87 1.88 -18.47
C SER A 46 13.91 2.44 -19.53
N SER A 47 14.16 2.21 -20.81
CA SER A 47 13.21 2.45 -21.90
C SER A 47 11.83 2.03 -21.41
N MET A 48 10.92 3.00 -21.20
CA MET A 48 9.55 2.65 -20.82
C MET A 48 9.03 1.74 -21.91
N ASP A 49 8.61 0.54 -21.52
CA ASP A 49 7.89 -0.37 -22.40
C ASP A 49 6.57 0.30 -22.73
N ASP A 50 6.42 0.78 -23.97
CA ASP A 50 5.19 1.39 -24.48
C ASP A 50 4.08 0.34 -24.73
N SER A 51 4.29 -0.92 -24.34
CA SER A 51 3.26 -1.95 -24.44
C SER A 51 2.04 -1.63 -23.56
N VAL A 52 0.86 -1.91 -24.09
CA VAL A 52 -0.40 -1.75 -23.35
C VAL A 52 -0.59 -2.98 -22.47
N SER A 53 -0.54 -2.81 -21.16
CA SER A 53 -0.72 -3.88 -20.19
C SER A 53 -1.41 -3.38 -18.93
N VAL A 54 -2.15 -4.26 -18.25
CA VAL A 54 -2.65 -4.04 -16.88
C VAL A 54 -1.66 -4.54 -15.83
N GLU A 55 -0.65 -5.29 -16.26
CA GLU A 55 0.41 -5.81 -15.39
C GLU A 55 1.58 -4.81 -15.35
N PRO A 56 2.10 -4.50 -14.17
CA PRO A 56 3.26 -3.61 -14.06
C PRO A 56 4.51 -4.28 -14.63
N THR A 57 5.42 -3.49 -15.21
CA THR A 57 6.73 -4.00 -15.69
C THR A 57 7.59 -4.53 -14.57
N VAL A 58 7.41 -4.01 -13.35
CA VAL A 58 8.10 -4.45 -12.13
C VAL A 58 7.15 -4.41 -10.95
N GLY A 59 7.29 -5.36 -10.04
CA GLY A 59 6.45 -5.45 -8.85
C GLY A 59 5.09 -6.10 -9.10
N TRP A 60 4.21 -6.00 -8.12
CA TRP A 60 2.93 -6.68 -8.08
C TRP A 60 1.79 -5.76 -7.69
N HIS A 61 0.60 -6.05 -8.18
CA HIS A 61 -0.64 -5.55 -7.60
C HIS A 61 -0.84 -6.11 -6.20
N CYS A 62 -1.45 -5.30 -5.35
CA CYS A 62 -1.86 -5.76 -4.02
C CYS A 62 -3.26 -5.27 -3.66
N THR A 63 -3.99 -6.10 -2.93
CA THR A 63 -5.25 -5.72 -2.29
C THR A 63 -5.24 -6.11 -0.82
N HIS A 64 -5.91 -5.28 -0.02
CA HIS A 64 -6.31 -5.60 1.34
C HIS A 64 -7.83 -5.48 1.37
N SER A 65 -8.53 -6.58 1.57
CA SER A 65 -9.99 -6.63 1.58
C SER A 65 -10.49 -7.11 2.93
N PHE A 66 -11.44 -6.38 3.50
CA PHE A 66 -11.99 -6.63 4.82
C PHE A 66 -13.47 -6.98 4.69
N TYR A 67 -13.89 -8.04 5.38
CA TYR A 67 -15.23 -8.59 5.24
C TYR A 67 -15.89 -8.81 6.59
N ARG A 68 -17.21 -8.65 6.61
CA ARG A 68 -18.08 -8.98 7.73
C ARG A 68 -19.22 -9.84 7.24
N PHE A 69 -19.63 -10.83 8.05
CA PHE A 69 -20.83 -11.59 7.80
C PHE A 69 -22.08 -10.88 8.35
N ASP A 70 -23.07 -10.69 7.50
CA ASP A 70 -24.43 -10.39 7.92
C ASP A 70 -25.03 -11.65 8.56
N ARG A 71 -25.09 -11.66 9.90
CA ARG A 71 -25.53 -12.83 10.68
C ARG A 71 -27.00 -13.17 10.40
N SER A 72 -27.84 -12.18 10.07
CA SER A 72 -29.25 -12.39 9.76
C SER A 72 -29.42 -13.10 8.42
N LYS A 73 -28.68 -12.71 7.39
CA LYS A 73 -28.66 -13.39 6.09
C LYS A 73 -28.04 -14.78 6.20
N LEU A 74 -26.97 -14.90 6.94
CA LEU A 74 -26.30 -16.21 7.18
C LEU A 74 -27.28 -17.22 7.82
N ALA A 75 -28.10 -16.78 8.77
CA ALA A 75 -29.10 -17.61 9.43
C ALA A 75 -30.28 -18.03 8.54
N GLN A 76 -30.47 -17.37 7.40
CA GLN A 76 -31.52 -17.72 6.42
C GLN A 76 -31.06 -18.82 5.43
N LEU A 77 -29.76 -19.07 5.33
CA LEU A 77 -29.22 -20.13 4.49
C LEU A 77 -29.55 -21.50 5.07
N THR A 78 -29.94 -22.42 4.20
CA THR A 78 -30.12 -23.83 4.56
C THR A 78 -28.78 -24.46 4.97
N ASN A 79 -28.82 -25.56 5.68
CA ASN A 79 -27.61 -26.32 6.05
C ASN A 79 -26.81 -26.76 4.81
N ALA A 80 -27.50 -27.09 3.70
CA ALA A 80 -26.84 -27.46 2.45
C ALA A 80 -26.09 -26.27 1.83
N GLU A 81 -26.73 -25.09 1.77
CA GLU A 81 -26.11 -23.86 1.27
C GLU A 81 -24.94 -23.41 2.15
N GLN A 82 -25.07 -23.49 3.48
CA GLN A 82 -23.98 -23.18 4.40
C GLN A 82 -22.79 -24.14 4.20
N SER A 83 -23.04 -25.44 4.04
CA SER A 83 -22.00 -26.44 3.81
C SER A 83 -21.31 -26.24 2.46
N ALA A 84 -22.07 -26.05 1.39
CA ALA A 84 -21.54 -25.77 0.06
C ALA A 84 -20.77 -24.43 0.05
N GLY A 85 -21.31 -23.41 0.70
CA GLY A 85 -20.68 -22.11 0.81
C GLY A 85 -19.37 -22.14 1.60
N LEU A 86 -19.30 -22.93 2.68
CA LEU A 86 -18.07 -23.11 3.43
C LEU A 86 -16.99 -23.83 2.60
N ALA A 87 -17.39 -24.81 1.78
CA ALA A 87 -16.47 -25.50 0.86
C ALA A 87 -15.91 -24.53 -0.19
N ALA A 88 -16.78 -23.74 -0.83
CA ALA A 88 -16.39 -22.72 -1.80
C ALA A 88 -15.50 -21.62 -1.17
N PHE A 89 -15.81 -21.21 0.05
CA PHE A 89 -15.03 -20.24 0.80
C PHE A 89 -13.60 -20.75 1.11
N LYS A 90 -13.50 -22.02 1.55
CA LYS A 90 -12.20 -22.65 1.80
C LYS A 90 -11.37 -22.76 0.52
N GLU A 91 -12.01 -23.13 -0.60
CA GLU A 91 -11.32 -23.24 -1.89
C GLU A 91 -10.88 -21.84 -2.40
N ALA A 92 -11.71 -20.82 -2.28
CA ALA A 92 -11.34 -19.46 -2.67
C ALA A 92 -10.14 -18.91 -1.88
N LEU A 93 -9.94 -19.38 -0.64
CA LEU A 93 -8.84 -18.97 0.25
C LEU A 93 -7.74 -20.03 0.36
N ASN A 94 -7.73 -21.04 -0.52
CA ASN A 94 -6.70 -22.05 -0.56
C ASN A 94 -5.45 -21.51 -1.27
N GLU A 95 -4.35 -21.38 -0.54
CA GLU A 95 -3.06 -20.90 -1.06
C GLU A 95 -2.42 -21.86 -2.07
N GLU A 96 -2.81 -23.14 -2.05
CA GLU A 96 -2.32 -24.18 -2.97
C GLU A 96 -3.18 -24.30 -4.23
N SER A 97 -4.29 -23.56 -4.32
CA SER A 97 -5.15 -23.57 -5.51
C SER A 97 -4.42 -22.97 -6.72
N ALA A 98 -4.60 -23.55 -7.90
CA ALA A 98 -4.09 -22.99 -9.15
C ALA A 98 -4.65 -21.58 -9.47
N LEU A 99 -5.73 -21.16 -8.80
CA LEU A 99 -6.34 -19.85 -8.91
C LEU A 99 -5.89 -18.90 -7.80
N SER A 100 -5.00 -19.33 -6.91
CA SER A 100 -4.48 -18.50 -5.83
C SER A 100 -3.49 -17.46 -6.37
N PRO A 101 -3.49 -16.23 -5.84
CA PRO A 101 -2.46 -15.25 -6.16
C PRO A 101 -1.09 -15.73 -5.64
N THR A 102 -0.03 -15.17 -6.19
CA THR A 102 1.35 -15.49 -5.82
C THR A 102 1.61 -15.38 -4.32
N ARG A 103 0.93 -14.44 -3.64
CA ARG A 103 0.90 -14.35 -2.18
C ARG A 103 -0.52 -14.11 -1.71
N LEU A 104 -0.96 -14.94 -0.77
CA LEU A 104 -2.26 -14.85 -0.11
C LEU A 104 -2.08 -14.95 1.40
N GLN A 105 -2.67 -14.03 2.13
CA GLN A 105 -2.71 -14.10 3.59
C GLN A 105 -4.10 -13.76 4.13
N LYS A 106 -4.49 -14.42 5.20
CA LYS A 106 -5.81 -14.31 5.83
C LYS A 106 -5.63 -13.98 7.31
N TRP A 107 -6.48 -13.07 7.82
CA TRP A 107 -6.47 -12.68 9.21
C TRP A 107 -7.87 -12.68 9.80
N ILE A 108 -7.99 -13.03 11.07
CA ILE A 108 -9.15 -12.69 11.88
C ILE A 108 -9.00 -11.22 12.29
N VAL A 109 -10.05 -10.43 12.12
CA VAL A 109 -10.09 -9.02 12.54
C VAL A 109 -10.89 -8.91 13.82
N PRO A 110 -10.26 -8.66 14.97
CA PRO A 110 -10.98 -8.47 16.22
C PRO A 110 -11.76 -7.15 16.21
N GLY A 111 -12.98 -7.17 16.76
CA GLY A 111 -13.86 -6.01 16.84
C GLY A 111 -15.02 -6.06 15.86
N HIS A 112 -15.71 -4.94 15.66
CA HIS A 112 -16.98 -4.88 14.91
C HIS A 112 -16.83 -4.43 13.44
N LYS A 113 -15.65 -3.98 13.04
CA LYS A 113 -15.45 -3.41 11.69
C LYS A 113 -15.41 -4.47 10.60
N ALA A 114 -14.87 -5.64 10.92
CA ALA A 114 -14.82 -6.79 10.02
C ALA A 114 -14.72 -8.06 10.85
N ASP A 115 -15.01 -9.23 10.26
CA ASP A 115 -14.76 -10.55 10.87
C ASP A 115 -13.39 -11.08 10.43
N PHE A 116 -13.04 -10.85 9.18
CA PHE A 116 -11.75 -11.29 8.62
C PHE A 116 -11.25 -10.32 7.54
N ALA A 117 -9.98 -10.46 7.21
CA ALA A 117 -9.34 -9.76 6.11
C ALA A 117 -8.53 -10.72 5.24
N VAL A 118 -8.41 -10.37 3.96
CA VAL A 118 -7.61 -11.06 2.97
C VAL A 118 -6.65 -10.06 2.35
N MET A 119 -5.38 -10.44 2.29
CA MET A 119 -4.35 -9.71 1.56
C MET A 119 -3.85 -10.59 0.41
N ALA A 120 -3.87 -10.06 -0.81
CA ALA A 120 -3.49 -10.77 -2.01
C ALA A 120 -2.49 -9.95 -2.82
N PHE A 121 -1.44 -10.61 -3.33
CA PHE A 121 -0.42 -10.02 -4.19
C PHE A 121 -0.15 -10.91 -5.40
N ASP A 122 -0.18 -10.31 -6.58
CA ASP A 122 0.15 -10.96 -7.84
C ASP A 122 0.54 -9.90 -8.88
N GLN A 123 1.23 -10.30 -9.92
CA GLN A 123 1.51 -9.43 -11.05
C GLN A 123 0.21 -9.05 -11.78
N SER A 124 -0.72 -10.00 -11.92
CA SER A 124 -2.00 -9.77 -12.58
C SER A 124 -3.06 -9.24 -11.61
N PRO A 125 -3.67 -8.07 -11.89
CA PRO A 125 -4.78 -7.52 -11.10
C PRO A 125 -6.00 -8.43 -11.16
N HIS A 126 -6.20 -9.20 -12.25
CA HIS A 126 -7.32 -10.13 -12.39
C HIS A 126 -7.21 -11.30 -11.40
N VAL A 127 -5.99 -11.78 -11.13
CA VAL A 127 -5.75 -12.84 -10.14
C VAL A 127 -6.03 -12.31 -8.74
N VAL A 128 -5.56 -11.09 -8.44
CA VAL A 128 -5.78 -10.44 -7.14
C VAL A 128 -7.27 -10.21 -6.89
N ASP A 129 -8.00 -9.64 -7.86
CA ASP A 129 -9.45 -9.41 -7.75
C ASP A 129 -10.25 -10.73 -7.73
N GLY A 130 -9.75 -11.75 -8.39
CA GLY A 130 -10.38 -13.06 -8.47
C GLY A 130 -10.71 -13.67 -7.11
N ILE A 131 -9.94 -13.38 -6.06
CA ILE A 131 -10.26 -13.79 -4.68
C ILE A 131 -11.56 -13.14 -4.22
N HIS A 132 -11.68 -11.82 -4.37
CA HIS A 132 -12.86 -11.05 -4.00
C HIS A 132 -14.11 -11.57 -4.74
N GLN A 133 -13.98 -11.76 -6.05
CA GLN A 133 -15.09 -12.24 -6.89
C GLN A 133 -15.56 -13.64 -6.48
N ARG A 134 -14.63 -14.59 -6.22
CA ARG A 134 -14.98 -15.96 -5.78
C ARG A 134 -15.64 -15.98 -4.40
N LEU A 135 -15.22 -15.14 -3.47
CA LEU A 135 -15.84 -15.03 -2.16
C LEU A 135 -17.29 -14.55 -2.26
N LEU A 136 -17.56 -13.56 -3.12
CA LEU A 136 -18.90 -13.01 -3.29
C LEU A 136 -19.81 -13.90 -4.15
N ALA A 137 -19.28 -14.63 -5.13
CA ALA A 137 -20.06 -15.51 -6.00
C ALA A 137 -20.50 -16.82 -5.32
N GLY A 138 -19.85 -17.22 -4.23
CA GLY A 138 -20.19 -18.44 -3.50
C GLY A 138 -21.51 -18.32 -2.72
N PRO A 139 -22.08 -19.45 -2.26
CA PRO A 139 -23.35 -19.43 -1.50
C PRO A 139 -23.33 -18.58 -0.22
N LEU A 140 -22.15 -18.42 0.43
CA LEU A 140 -21.99 -17.52 1.57
C LEU A 140 -21.91 -16.03 1.15
N GLY A 141 -21.68 -15.74 -0.14
CA GLY A 141 -21.49 -14.38 -0.64
C GLY A 141 -22.71 -13.48 -0.40
N VAL A 142 -23.93 -14.02 -0.41
CA VAL A 142 -25.16 -13.26 -0.09
C VAL A 142 -25.15 -12.67 1.32
N ALA A 143 -24.42 -13.29 2.23
CA ALA A 143 -24.27 -12.84 3.61
C ALA A 143 -22.91 -12.17 3.87
N LEU A 144 -22.08 -11.96 2.84
CA LEU A 144 -20.75 -11.36 2.97
C LEU A 144 -20.78 -9.90 2.56
N GLU A 145 -20.37 -9.02 3.45
CA GLU A 145 -20.22 -7.58 3.22
C GLU A 145 -18.75 -7.20 3.14
N SER A 146 -18.32 -6.55 2.05
CA SER A 146 -17.04 -5.88 2.00
C SER A 146 -17.12 -4.57 2.78
N THR A 147 -16.41 -4.48 3.89
CA THR A 147 -16.46 -3.32 4.80
C THR A 147 -15.38 -2.30 4.51
N TYR A 148 -14.28 -2.72 3.91
CA TYR A 148 -13.18 -1.88 3.47
C TYR A 148 -12.33 -2.60 2.45
N SER A 149 -11.74 -1.85 1.52
CA SER A 149 -10.69 -2.35 0.63
C SER A 149 -9.60 -1.30 0.45
N PHE A 150 -8.42 -1.76 0.08
CA PHE A 150 -7.28 -0.93 -0.32
C PHE A 150 -6.61 -1.60 -1.51
N VAL A 151 -6.31 -0.82 -2.56
CA VAL A 151 -5.66 -1.29 -3.78
C VAL A 151 -4.35 -0.54 -3.95
N GLY A 152 -3.28 -1.24 -4.29
CA GLY A 152 -1.98 -0.62 -4.51
C GLY A 152 -1.04 -1.47 -5.34
N LEU A 153 0.19 -0.98 -5.48
CA LEU A 153 1.30 -1.66 -6.14
C LEU A 153 2.48 -1.77 -5.17
N THR A 154 3.31 -2.78 -5.36
CA THR A 154 4.64 -2.82 -4.73
C THR A 154 5.60 -1.93 -5.48
N GLU A 155 6.49 -1.24 -4.77
CA GLU A 155 7.49 -0.35 -5.38
C GLU A 155 8.80 -0.34 -4.59
N VAL A 156 9.87 0.12 -5.26
CA VAL A 156 11.11 0.51 -4.60
C VAL A 156 11.00 1.98 -4.22
N SER A 157 11.08 2.28 -2.93
CA SER A 157 10.97 3.65 -2.42
C SER A 157 12.07 4.57 -2.99
N GLU A 158 11.72 5.81 -3.35
CA GLU A 158 12.65 6.87 -3.76
C GLU A 158 13.73 7.20 -2.70
N TYR A 159 13.52 6.76 -1.45
CA TYR A 159 14.46 6.95 -0.34
C TYR A 159 15.40 5.77 -0.11
N LEU A 160 15.28 4.69 -0.89
CA LEU A 160 16.26 3.60 -0.90
C LEU A 160 17.39 3.98 -1.87
N PRO A 161 18.60 4.35 -1.39
CA PRO A 161 19.65 4.79 -2.28
C PRO A 161 20.16 3.64 -3.16
N THR A 162 20.56 3.94 -4.38
CA THR A 162 21.39 3.05 -5.18
C THR A 162 22.79 2.92 -4.58
N ALA A 163 23.58 1.93 -5.02
CA ALA A 163 24.97 1.79 -4.57
C ALA A 163 25.80 3.05 -4.84
N GLU A 164 25.56 3.72 -5.98
CA GLU A 164 26.20 4.99 -6.34
C GLU A 164 25.80 6.14 -5.41
N GLN A 165 24.50 6.25 -5.14
CA GLN A 165 23.99 7.27 -4.21
C GLN A 165 24.49 7.02 -2.78
N PHE A 166 24.59 5.74 -2.36
CA PHE A 166 25.17 5.36 -1.08
C PHE A 166 26.65 5.74 -1.01
N ALA A 167 27.44 5.46 -2.05
CA ALA A 167 28.83 5.85 -2.16
C ALA A 167 29.00 7.38 -2.06
N ALA A 168 28.22 8.13 -2.85
CA ALA A 168 28.23 9.60 -2.80
C ALA A 168 27.86 10.17 -1.42
N LYS A 169 26.93 9.52 -0.71
CA LYS A 169 26.55 9.88 0.66
C LYS A 169 27.72 9.71 1.63
N LEU A 170 28.48 8.61 1.53
CA LEU A 170 29.66 8.38 2.39
C LEU A 170 30.74 9.44 2.18
N VAL A 171 31.00 9.84 0.93
CA VAL A 171 31.93 10.94 0.61
C VAL A 171 31.46 12.25 1.23
N LYS A 172 30.17 12.58 1.13
CA LYS A 172 29.60 13.77 1.78
C LYS A 172 29.70 13.73 3.32
N GLN A 173 29.80 12.55 3.90
CA GLN A 173 30.01 12.35 5.35
C GLN A 173 31.49 12.40 5.74
N GLY A 174 32.40 12.67 4.80
CA GLY A 174 33.83 12.80 5.04
C GLY A 174 34.63 11.50 4.94
N GLU A 175 34.04 10.42 4.41
CA GLU A 175 34.80 9.19 4.18
C GLU A 175 35.71 9.34 2.95
N ASP A 176 36.95 8.86 3.11
CA ASP A 176 37.93 8.82 2.03
C ASP A 176 37.59 7.69 1.04
N PRO A 177 37.31 8.00 -0.25
CA PRO A 177 37.01 7.01 -1.28
C PRO A 177 38.11 5.97 -1.49
N GLU A 178 39.37 6.32 -1.19
CA GLU A 178 40.49 5.41 -1.34
C GLU A 178 40.68 4.48 -0.13
N SER A 179 40.01 4.75 0.98
CA SER A 179 40.12 3.91 2.17
C SER A 179 39.53 2.50 1.95
N ALA A 180 40.18 1.50 2.55
CA ALA A 180 39.68 0.12 2.51
C ALA A 180 38.27 -0.02 3.14
N SER A 181 37.98 0.78 4.18
CA SER A 181 36.67 0.82 4.84
C SER A 181 35.58 1.28 3.89
N TYR A 182 35.80 2.41 3.20
CA TYR A 182 34.84 2.91 2.21
C TYR A 182 34.57 1.87 1.11
N LYS A 183 35.63 1.34 0.49
CA LYS A 183 35.52 0.34 -0.58
C LYS A 183 34.75 -0.90 -0.13
N ALA A 184 35.02 -1.40 1.09
CA ALA A 184 34.30 -2.53 1.68
C ALA A 184 32.81 -2.23 1.92
N ARG A 185 32.48 -1.03 2.42
CA ARG A 185 31.10 -0.60 2.68
C ARG A 185 30.29 -0.48 1.40
N VAL A 186 30.84 0.19 0.38
CA VAL A 186 30.18 0.35 -0.93
C VAL A 186 29.97 -1.00 -1.59
N LYS A 187 30.99 -1.87 -1.63
CA LYS A 187 30.88 -3.23 -2.16
C LYS A 187 29.82 -4.05 -1.41
N GLY A 188 29.80 -3.97 -0.10
CA GLY A 188 28.83 -4.69 0.73
C GLY A 188 27.40 -4.17 0.55
N TYR A 189 27.21 -2.88 0.25
CA TYR A 189 25.91 -2.31 -0.08
C TYR A 189 25.46 -2.78 -1.46
N ALA A 190 26.29 -2.64 -2.50
CA ALA A 190 26.01 -3.05 -3.88
C ALA A 190 25.64 -4.55 -3.97
N ALA A 191 26.30 -5.40 -3.20
CA ALA A 191 25.98 -6.83 -3.16
C ALA A 191 24.59 -7.13 -2.56
N ARG A 192 24.06 -6.26 -1.69
CA ARG A 192 22.74 -6.44 -1.04
C ARG A 192 21.61 -5.71 -1.76
N GLU A 193 21.90 -4.69 -2.54
CA GLU A 193 20.92 -3.84 -3.20
C GLU A 193 19.89 -4.64 -4.02
N PRO A 194 20.26 -5.60 -4.90
CA PRO A 194 19.28 -6.37 -5.67
C PRO A 194 18.32 -7.17 -4.78
N ALA A 195 18.81 -7.75 -3.70
CA ALA A 195 17.96 -8.49 -2.75
C ALA A 195 17.01 -7.55 -1.99
N MET A 196 17.47 -6.34 -1.62
CA MET A 196 16.62 -5.33 -0.98
C MET A 196 15.53 -4.82 -1.92
N GLN A 197 15.84 -4.60 -3.20
CA GLN A 197 14.86 -4.21 -4.22
C GLN A 197 13.85 -5.34 -4.45
N LYS A 198 14.32 -6.57 -4.64
CA LYS A 198 13.45 -7.73 -4.83
C LYS A 198 12.49 -7.91 -3.65
N ALA A 199 12.96 -7.80 -2.42
CA ALA A 199 12.11 -7.92 -1.23
C ALA A 199 11.03 -6.82 -1.14
N ARG A 200 11.16 -5.71 -1.87
CA ARG A 200 10.14 -4.66 -1.98
C ARG A 200 9.16 -4.93 -3.10
N LEU A 201 9.64 -5.41 -4.24
CA LEU A 201 8.83 -5.66 -5.44
C LEU A 201 8.06 -6.98 -5.36
N GLU A 202 8.68 -8.01 -4.78
CA GLU A 202 8.14 -9.37 -4.65
C GLU A 202 8.19 -9.80 -3.17
N PRO A 203 7.38 -9.21 -2.29
CA PRO A 203 7.49 -9.42 -0.86
C PRO A 203 7.10 -10.84 -0.45
N ASP A 204 7.83 -11.40 0.50
CA ASP A 204 7.43 -12.59 1.25
C ASP A 204 6.73 -12.18 2.54
N PHE A 205 5.69 -12.92 2.90
CA PHE A 205 4.98 -12.70 4.15
C PHE A 205 5.62 -13.52 5.28
N PRO A 206 6.05 -12.87 6.37
CA PRO A 206 6.60 -13.62 7.48
C PRO A 206 5.51 -14.48 8.14
N PRO A 207 5.82 -15.70 8.60
CA PRO A 207 4.87 -16.58 9.27
C PRO A 207 4.63 -16.16 10.72
N TRP A 208 4.31 -14.87 10.93
CA TRP A 208 4.08 -14.30 12.24
C TRP A 208 2.59 -14.09 12.49
N PRO A 209 2.11 -14.29 13.74
CA PRO A 209 0.69 -14.40 14.02
C PRO A 209 -0.03 -13.04 14.06
N CYS A 210 0.70 -11.95 14.23
CA CYS A 210 0.08 -10.63 14.39
C CYS A 210 0.34 -9.78 13.15
N ALA A 211 -0.73 -9.17 12.63
CA ALA A 211 -0.63 -8.19 11.55
C ALA A 211 -1.39 -6.91 11.90
N CYS A 212 -0.93 -5.79 11.35
CA CYS A 212 -1.59 -4.51 11.40
C CYS A 212 -1.53 -3.90 10.00
N PHE A 213 -2.66 -3.42 9.51
CA PHE A 213 -2.73 -2.64 8.29
C PHE A 213 -3.33 -1.27 8.59
N TYR A 214 -2.73 -0.24 8.02
CA TYR A 214 -3.31 1.10 7.99
C TYR A 214 -2.88 1.86 6.73
N PRO A 215 -3.81 2.56 6.06
CA PRO A 215 -3.47 3.45 4.96
C PRO A 215 -2.98 4.79 5.50
N MET A 216 -2.23 5.54 4.67
CA MET A 216 -1.70 6.84 5.07
C MET A 216 -1.56 7.80 3.89
N ASN A 217 -1.64 9.08 4.20
CA ASN A 217 -1.28 10.20 3.32
C ASN A 217 -0.19 11.05 3.96
N LYS A 218 0.65 11.68 3.14
CA LYS A 218 1.56 12.72 3.63
C LYS A 218 0.78 14.01 3.87
N LYS A 219 1.20 14.80 4.85
CA LYS A 219 0.58 16.10 5.16
C LYS A 219 0.68 17.06 3.97
N ARG A 220 -0.44 17.76 3.69
CA ARG A 220 -0.56 18.79 2.65
C ARG A 220 -1.08 20.13 3.17
N LYS A 221 -1.06 20.36 4.48
CA LYS A 221 -1.51 21.63 5.09
C LYS A 221 -0.53 22.77 4.80
N VAL A 222 -1.03 23.98 4.72
CA VAL A 222 -0.20 25.18 4.62
C VAL A 222 0.76 25.21 5.82
N GLY A 223 2.06 25.36 5.56
CA GLY A 223 3.12 25.34 6.58
C GLY A 223 3.59 23.94 6.99
N GLU A 224 2.83 22.89 6.66
CA GLU A 224 3.16 21.49 6.98
C GLU A 224 2.93 20.60 5.74
N ASN A 225 3.48 20.97 4.60
CA ASN A 225 3.30 20.24 3.36
C ASN A 225 4.57 19.46 2.98
N TRP A 226 4.48 18.14 3.04
CA TRP A 226 5.56 17.23 2.67
C TRP A 226 6.11 17.48 1.26
N PHE A 227 5.22 17.76 0.31
CA PHE A 227 5.57 17.89 -1.10
C PHE A 227 6.25 19.23 -1.46
N THR A 228 6.21 20.19 -0.56
CA THR A 228 6.94 21.47 -0.71
C THR A 228 8.33 21.42 -0.08
N LEU A 229 8.65 20.39 0.69
CA LEU A 229 9.98 20.21 1.25
C LEU A 229 10.98 19.83 0.16
N PRO A 230 12.22 20.35 0.19
CA PRO A 230 13.30 19.89 -0.67
C PRO A 230 13.54 18.37 -0.48
N PHE A 231 13.95 17.69 -1.55
CA PHE A 231 14.22 16.24 -1.49
C PHE A 231 15.24 15.87 -0.41
N SER A 232 16.28 16.68 -0.22
CA SER A 232 17.30 16.47 0.83
C SER A 232 16.69 16.43 2.24
N GLU A 233 15.73 17.30 2.52
CA GLU A 233 15.04 17.32 3.83
C GLU A 233 14.10 16.12 3.98
N ARG A 234 13.34 15.78 2.94
CA ARG A 234 12.52 14.56 2.92
C ARG A 234 13.37 13.31 3.15
N SER A 235 14.52 13.21 2.47
CA SER A 235 15.46 12.09 2.63
C SER A 235 16.04 12.03 4.05
N ARG A 236 16.34 13.19 4.67
CA ARG A 236 16.82 13.23 6.07
C ARG A 236 15.75 12.69 7.03
N LEU A 237 14.51 13.17 6.91
CA LEU A 237 13.38 12.72 7.73
C LEU A 237 13.10 11.22 7.54
N MET A 238 13.14 10.74 6.31
CA MET A 238 12.93 9.31 6.01
C MET A 238 14.07 8.43 6.51
N ALA A 239 15.32 8.92 6.50
CA ALA A 239 16.45 8.21 7.09
C ALA A 239 16.32 8.08 8.60
N GLU A 240 15.88 9.14 9.30
CA GLU A 240 15.60 9.14 10.73
C GLU A 240 14.45 8.17 11.09
N HIS A 241 13.35 8.24 10.32
CA HIS A 241 12.24 7.32 10.42
C HIS A 241 12.67 5.86 10.23
N GLY A 242 13.43 5.58 9.17
CA GLY A 242 13.97 4.24 8.89
C GLY A 242 14.90 3.74 9.99
N ALA A 243 15.78 4.61 10.55
CA ALA A 243 16.64 4.25 11.67
C ALA A 243 15.85 3.86 12.91
N SER A 244 14.74 4.54 13.16
CA SER A 244 13.81 4.20 14.25
C SER A 244 13.16 2.83 14.03
N GLY A 245 12.71 2.53 12.80
CA GLY A 245 12.14 1.23 12.42
C GLY A 245 13.14 0.08 12.54
N MET A 246 14.41 0.29 12.18
CA MET A 246 15.45 -0.75 12.27
C MET A 246 15.68 -1.29 13.68
N LYS A 247 15.34 -0.53 14.73
CA LYS A 247 15.41 -1.00 16.14
C LYS A 247 14.47 -2.19 16.41
N PHE A 248 13.50 -2.42 15.54
CA PHE A 248 12.53 -3.51 15.61
C PHE A 248 12.87 -4.71 14.72
N GLY A 249 14.07 -4.73 14.11
CA GLY A 249 14.53 -5.84 13.29
C GLY A 249 14.40 -7.19 13.99
N GLY A 250 13.88 -8.21 13.29
CA GLY A 250 13.60 -9.54 13.85
C GLY A 250 12.35 -9.65 14.74
N ARG A 251 11.70 -8.52 15.11
CA ARG A 251 10.46 -8.47 15.91
C ARG A 251 9.27 -8.00 15.11
N VAL A 252 9.50 -7.04 14.18
CA VAL A 252 8.50 -6.51 13.24
C VAL A 252 9.08 -6.55 11.83
N SER A 253 8.27 -6.97 10.88
CA SER A 253 8.49 -6.82 9.44
C SER A 253 7.51 -5.79 8.90
N GLN A 254 7.96 -5.00 7.92
CA GLN A 254 7.17 -3.90 7.36
C GLN A 254 7.18 -3.95 5.84
N LEU A 255 6.00 -3.77 5.25
CA LEU A 255 5.81 -3.55 3.83
C LEU A 255 5.04 -2.25 3.62
N ILE A 256 5.52 -1.44 2.67
CA ILE A 256 4.81 -0.25 2.17
C ILE A 256 4.42 -0.53 0.73
N THR A 257 3.16 -0.28 0.40
CA THR A 257 2.64 -0.33 -0.96
C THR A 257 2.17 1.06 -1.38
N VAL A 258 2.37 1.41 -2.65
CA VAL A 258 1.94 2.69 -3.21
C VAL A 258 0.52 2.56 -3.76
N SER A 259 -0.27 3.60 -3.56
CA SER A 259 -1.66 3.64 -4.02
C SER A 259 -2.05 4.99 -4.64
N VAL A 260 -1.08 5.84 -4.88
CA VAL A 260 -1.29 7.16 -5.50
C VAL A 260 -1.97 7.00 -6.86
N GLY A 261 -3.20 7.55 -6.98
CA GLY A 261 -4.01 7.45 -8.20
C GLY A 261 -4.78 6.13 -8.37
N LEU A 262 -4.68 5.21 -7.40
CA LEU A 262 -5.36 3.91 -7.42
C LEU A 262 -6.42 3.78 -6.33
N ASP A 263 -6.27 4.50 -5.22
CA ASP A 263 -7.15 4.43 -4.06
C ASP A 263 -7.30 5.83 -3.43
N ASP A 264 -8.13 5.95 -2.40
CA ASP A 264 -8.33 7.20 -1.61
C ASP A 264 -7.08 7.61 -0.82
N TRP A 265 -6.15 6.69 -0.60
CA TRP A 265 -4.93 6.88 0.16
C TRP A 265 -3.70 6.77 -0.73
N GLU A 266 -2.59 7.37 -0.30
CA GLU A 266 -1.35 7.37 -1.08
C GLU A 266 -0.51 6.12 -0.84
N TRP A 267 -0.53 5.57 0.38
CA TRP A 267 0.24 4.40 0.79
C TRP A 267 -0.54 3.50 1.72
N GLY A 268 -0.30 2.19 1.60
CA GLY A 268 -0.69 1.18 2.57
C GLY A 268 0.52 0.70 3.35
N VAL A 269 0.39 0.66 4.67
CA VAL A 269 1.42 0.12 5.58
C VAL A 269 0.92 -1.19 6.16
N THR A 270 1.64 -2.27 5.89
CA THR A 270 1.40 -3.56 6.53
C THR A 270 2.57 -3.89 7.45
N LEU A 271 2.27 -4.16 8.70
CA LEU A 271 3.23 -4.60 9.71
C LEU A 271 2.89 -6.02 10.13
N TRP A 272 3.89 -6.88 10.20
CA TRP A 272 3.80 -8.17 10.85
C TRP A 272 4.65 -8.17 12.11
N ALA A 273 4.17 -8.81 13.17
CA ALA A 273 4.93 -8.92 14.40
C ALA A 273 4.82 -10.31 15.03
N ARG A 274 5.87 -10.67 15.75
CA ARG A 274 5.89 -11.92 16.53
C ARG A 274 4.94 -11.86 17.73
N ARG A 275 4.64 -10.65 18.24
CA ARG A 275 3.77 -10.38 19.38
C ARG A 275 3.06 -9.05 19.20
N PRO A 276 1.81 -8.90 19.68
CA PRO A 276 1.00 -7.70 19.43
C PRO A 276 1.58 -6.41 20.05
N GLU A 277 2.30 -6.49 21.15
CA GLU A 277 2.94 -5.33 21.77
C GLU A 277 3.97 -4.67 20.84
N PHE A 278 4.66 -5.43 20.00
CA PHE A 278 5.65 -4.89 19.05
C PHE A 278 4.99 -4.03 17.96
N LEU A 279 3.75 -4.32 17.56
CA LEU A 279 2.99 -3.46 16.65
C LEU A 279 2.74 -2.09 17.27
N LYS A 280 2.33 -2.07 18.55
CA LYS A 280 2.12 -0.83 19.30
C LYS A 280 3.43 -0.06 19.47
N GLU A 281 4.49 -0.72 19.89
CA GLU A 281 5.79 -0.10 20.20
C GLU A 281 6.42 0.53 18.98
N ILE A 282 6.42 -0.14 17.81
CA ILE A 282 6.98 0.43 16.59
C ILE A 282 6.19 1.68 16.16
N VAL A 283 4.85 1.64 16.19
CA VAL A 283 4.03 2.80 15.83
C VAL A 283 4.25 3.97 16.78
N TYR A 284 4.37 3.71 18.10
CA TYR A 284 4.73 4.76 19.07
C TYR A 284 6.10 5.37 18.79
N THR A 285 7.07 4.58 18.36
CA THR A 285 8.45 5.04 18.12
C THR A 285 8.58 5.81 16.81
N MET A 286 7.76 5.51 15.82
CA MET A 286 7.88 6.04 14.45
C MET A 286 6.91 7.18 14.12
N ARG A 287 5.95 7.50 14.99
CA ARG A 287 4.94 8.57 14.81
C ARG A 287 5.50 9.99 15.04
#